data_1cb5454f622ca53daf39bd293708c141
#
_entry.id   1cb5454f622ca53daf39bd293708c141
#
_cell.length_a   1.000
_cell.length_b   1.000
_cell.length_c   1.000
_cell.angle_alpha   90.00
_cell.angle_beta   90.00
_cell.angle_gamma   90.00
#
_symmetry.space_group_name_H-M   'P 1'
#
loop_
_entity.id
_entity.type
_entity.pdbx_description
1 polymer ?
#
loop_
_entity_poly.entity_id
_entity_poly.type
_entity_poly.pdbx_seq_one_letter_code
_entity_poly.pdbx_strand_id
1 'polypeptide(L)'
;MLKGMLNKLMSAAFLLVLSAACGRNGVEIPTNTASPIYPDYMGVTVPVNIAPLNFHYTSDGIRKARTVVTYKDAVHTFDGKDIVWDMRLWKDLLASAQGDAISFSSEIIFRGGEKEVLEWEIYVSGDKIDPYLSYRLIEPGYEVWHEVEIRERCIENFEERALSDWKNTDNSCMNCHIHSQARSDLSMFYVRGKNGGAFLNRNGEVRKLSLNDKSLISGTVYGEIHPCGRYGVFSTNIIIPGFHAQVNKRLEVYDTKSDLVIADFDRNELAVPEILSRKDVLETFPVFSADGNNIYYCAADSMTLPRDIEKLRYSLMRVSFDKETGRAGQSPEVVWDAAVHNASVCHPKCSPDGKWIMYTVADYGTFPIWHSECELEMMNLLTGEIVNMDVVNSEYSDTYHSWSSDSRWFVFASKRGDGKYGRPYFSHVDEDGRMTKPFVLPQEDPWLYENSLRSYNIPDLSNGPVNFDAESIGQMVKEVEAIRFSIK
;
A
#
# COMPACT_ATOMS: atom_id res chain seq x y z
N MET A 1 3.19 62.73 23.01
CA MET A 1 3.75 61.56 23.71
C MET A 1 2.70 60.90 24.60
N LEU A 2 1.49 60.64 24.13
CA LEU A 2 0.43 59.98 24.95
C LEU A 2 -0.49 59.06 24.14
N LYS A 3 -0.04 58.62 22.93
CA LYS A 3 -0.78 57.66 22.11
C LYS A 3 -0.09 56.29 21.93
N GLY A 4 1.07 56.07 22.56
CA GLY A 4 1.87 54.87 22.44
C GLY A 4 1.78 53.87 23.60
N MET A 5 1.10 54.21 24.68
CA MET A 5 1.04 53.36 25.88
C MET A 5 -0.28 52.64 26.10
N LEU A 6 -1.33 52.95 25.32
CA LEU A 6 -2.65 52.30 25.49
C LEU A 6 -2.83 51.02 24.66
N ASN A 7 -1.97 50.73 23.69
CA ASN A 7 -2.08 49.55 22.84
C ASN A 7 -1.27 48.33 23.31
N LYS A 8 -0.57 48.43 24.45
CA LYS A 8 0.17 47.28 25.03
C LYS A 8 -0.49 46.63 26.26
N LEU A 9 -1.61 47.18 26.74
CA LEU A 9 -2.32 46.64 27.88
C LEU A 9 -3.66 45.94 27.55
N MET A 10 -4.04 45.87 26.25
CA MET A 10 -5.25 45.13 25.83
C MET A 10 -4.96 43.77 25.16
N SER A 11 -3.69 43.37 25.00
CA SER A 11 -3.31 42.05 24.44
C SER A 11 -2.97 40.99 25.48
N ALA A 12 -3.07 41.30 26.77
CA ALA A 12 -2.74 40.37 27.86
C ALA A 12 -3.93 39.85 28.67
N ALA A 13 -5.17 40.22 28.30
CA ALA A 13 -6.37 39.89 29.09
C ALA A 13 -7.38 38.98 28.35
N PHE A 14 -7.01 38.32 27.24
CA PHE A 14 -7.94 37.44 26.51
C PHE A 14 -7.44 35.97 26.38
N LEU A 15 -6.56 35.53 27.25
CA LEU A 15 -6.00 34.19 27.26
C LEU A 15 -6.09 33.50 28.62
N LEU A 16 -7.24 33.61 29.27
CA LEU A 16 -7.46 32.88 30.53
C LEU A 16 -8.96 32.76 30.80
N VAL A 17 -9.69 31.97 30.03
CA VAL A 17 -10.88 31.20 30.44
C VAL A 17 -11.27 30.31 29.26
N LEU A 18 -10.88 29.06 29.32
CA LEU A 18 -11.58 27.88 28.77
C LEU A 18 -10.65 26.66 28.89
N SER A 19 -10.46 26.22 30.12
CA SER A 19 -9.91 24.89 30.39
C SER A 19 -10.62 24.31 31.60
N ALA A 20 -11.80 23.77 31.35
CA ALA A 20 -12.42 22.81 32.27
C ALA A 20 -13.53 22.07 31.52
N ALA A 21 -13.17 20.99 30.84
CA ALA A 21 -14.07 19.85 30.64
C ALA A 21 -13.27 18.64 30.07
N CYS A 22 -13.21 17.62 30.92
CA CYS A 22 -13.05 16.20 30.64
C CYS A 22 -11.82 15.69 29.92
N GLY A 23 -10.96 15.15 30.72
CA GLY A 23 -9.87 14.25 30.63
C GLY A 23 -9.96 13.10 29.66
N ARG A 24 -8.91 13.07 28.88
CA ARG A 24 -8.05 11.91 28.63
C ARG A 24 -6.72 12.53 28.26
N ASN A 25 -5.71 12.32 29.10
CA ASN A 25 -4.35 12.73 28.81
C ASN A 25 -3.82 11.89 27.66
N GLY A 26 -4.06 12.35 26.41
CA GLY A 26 -3.22 11.98 25.30
C GLY A 26 -1.87 12.67 25.52
N VAL A 27 -0.81 11.93 25.69
CA VAL A 27 0.55 12.44 25.62
C VAL A 27 0.71 13.00 24.21
N GLU A 28 0.76 14.32 24.05
CA GLU A 28 1.22 14.96 22.80
C GLU A 28 2.68 14.53 22.60
N ILE A 29 2.90 13.60 21.68
CA ILE A 29 4.26 13.26 21.22
C ILE A 29 4.75 14.46 20.40
N PRO A 30 5.88 15.08 20.76
CA PRO A 30 6.43 16.21 19.98
C PRO A 30 6.74 15.73 18.56
N THR A 31 6.15 16.34 17.56
CA THR A 31 6.27 16.04 16.13
C THR A 31 7.61 16.47 15.55
N ASN A 32 8.74 16.10 16.12
CA ASN A 32 10.05 16.22 15.45
C ASN A 32 11.24 15.61 16.21
N THR A 33 11.03 14.62 17.05
CA THR A 33 12.13 13.81 17.59
C THR A 33 12.04 12.42 16.99
N ALA A 34 13.14 11.92 16.44
CA ALA A 34 13.22 10.52 15.99
C ALA A 34 12.76 9.60 17.11
N SER A 35 11.95 8.59 16.80
CA SER A 35 11.48 7.62 17.78
C SER A 35 12.67 7.01 18.53
N PRO A 36 12.58 6.84 19.85
CA PRO A 36 13.64 6.21 20.64
C PRO A 36 13.84 4.72 20.33
N ILE A 37 12.93 4.12 19.59
CA ILE A 37 13.01 2.74 19.11
C ILE A 37 12.84 2.68 17.59
N TYR A 38 13.45 1.67 16.96
CA TYR A 38 13.27 1.38 15.55
C TYR A 38 13.07 -0.13 15.32
N PRO A 39 12.09 -0.55 14.53
CA PRO A 39 11.01 0.29 13.98
C PRO A 39 10.16 0.97 15.06
N ASP A 40 9.50 2.08 14.70
CA ASP A 40 8.64 2.82 15.63
C ASP A 40 7.30 2.10 15.82
N TYR A 41 7.23 1.30 16.87
CA TYR A 41 6.01 0.59 17.30
C TYR A 41 5.30 1.24 18.49
N MET A 42 5.71 2.44 18.91
CA MET A 42 5.09 3.11 20.04
C MET A 42 3.69 3.62 19.69
N GLY A 43 2.69 3.27 20.49
CA GLY A 43 1.32 3.74 20.32
C GLY A 43 0.58 3.19 19.10
N VAL A 44 1.06 2.09 18.52
CA VAL A 44 0.40 1.44 17.36
C VAL A 44 -0.72 0.50 17.79
N THR A 45 -1.70 0.32 16.91
CA THR A 45 -2.68 -0.77 16.99
C THR A 45 -2.21 -1.92 16.12
N VAL A 46 -2.19 -3.14 16.67
CA VAL A 46 -1.75 -4.35 15.95
C VAL A 46 -2.85 -5.40 15.93
N PRO A 47 -2.92 -6.25 14.89
CA PRO A 47 -3.84 -7.37 14.88
C PRO A 47 -3.36 -8.47 15.82
N VAL A 48 -4.29 -9.25 16.38
CA VAL A 48 -3.99 -10.34 17.32
C VAL A 48 -3.12 -11.43 16.71
N ASN A 49 -3.03 -11.52 15.39
CA ASN A 49 -2.28 -12.55 14.67
C ASN A 49 -1.01 -12.06 13.95
N ILE A 50 -0.43 -10.94 14.37
CA ILE A 50 0.83 -10.43 13.79
C ILE A 50 2.06 -11.12 14.38
N ALA A 51 3.13 -11.24 13.58
CA ALA A 51 4.45 -11.67 14.03
C ALA A 51 5.03 -10.73 15.10
N PRO A 52 6.02 -11.18 15.90
CA PRO A 52 6.64 -10.36 16.93
C PRO A 52 7.15 -9.01 16.46
N LEU A 53 6.81 -7.97 17.21
CA LEU A 53 7.34 -6.61 17.03
C LEU A 53 8.75 -6.53 17.62
N ASN A 54 9.74 -7.07 16.91
CA ASN A 54 11.13 -6.94 17.29
C ASN A 54 11.63 -5.53 16.96
N PHE A 55 12.34 -4.92 17.89
CA PHE A 55 12.85 -3.55 17.75
C PHE A 55 14.19 -3.36 18.46
N HIS A 56 14.89 -2.26 18.14
CA HIS A 56 16.08 -1.85 18.87
C HIS A 56 15.97 -0.38 19.29
N TYR A 57 16.76 0.01 20.30
CA TYR A 57 16.88 1.40 20.73
C TYR A 57 17.82 2.17 19.80
N THR A 58 17.36 3.34 19.33
CA THR A 58 18.07 4.18 18.36
C THR A 58 19.16 5.06 18.97
N SER A 59 19.07 5.34 20.29
CA SER A 59 19.97 6.27 20.96
C SER A 59 21.41 5.75 21.02
N ASP A 60 22.37 6.61 20.70
CA ASP A 60 23.79 6.33 20.86
C ASP A 60 24.21 6.32 22.34
N GLY A 61 25.32 5.61 22.63
CA GLY A 61 25.92 5.63 23.96
C GLY A 61 25.17 4.86 25.02
N ILE A 62 24.15 4.07 24.68
CA ILE A 62 23.47 3.19 25.62
C ILE A 62 24.48 2.16 26.16
N ARG A 63 24.62 2.11 27.50
CA ARG A 63 25.41 1.13 28.22
C ARG A 63 24.58 -0.08 28.63
N LYS A 64 23.35 0.16 29.07
CA LYS A 64 22.41 -0.88 29.52
C LYS A 64 21.00 -0.40 29.22
N ALA A 65 20.15 -1.30 28.74
CA ALA A 65 18.71 -1.09 28.68
C ALA A 65 18.02 -2.31 29.30
N ARG A 66 16.92 -2.07 29.98
CA ARG A 66 16.03 -3.11 30.50
C ARG A 66 14.59 -2.69 30.18
N THR A 67 13.89 -3.56 29.45
CA THR A 67 12.49 -3.37 29.07
C THR A 67 11.62 -4.36 29.83
N VAL A 68 10.61 -3.88 30.48
CA VAL A 68 9.57 -4.67 31.14
C VAL A 68 8.29 -4.49 30.36
N VAL A 69 7.69 -5.60 29.93
CA VAL A 69 6.41 -5.63 29.21
C VAL A 69 5.38 -6.25 30.12
N THR A 70 4.27 -5.57 30.34
CA THR A 70 3.26 -5.95 31.33
C THR A 70 1.87 -5.99 30.68
N TYR A 71 1.18 -7.09 30.92
CA TYR A 71 -0.25 -7.21 30.66
C TYR A 71 -0.91 -8.03 31.78
N LYS A 72 -1.77 -7.40 32.59
CA LYS A 72 -2.35 -8.01 33.80
C LYS A 72 -1.26 -8.62 34.70
N ASP A 73 -1.34 -9.91 34.97
CA ASP A 73 -0.35 -10.64 35.79
C ASP A 73 0.87 -11.13 35.01
N ALA A 74 0.85 -11.02 33.64
CA ALA A 74 1.96 -11.42 32.82
C ALA A 74 3.02 -10.32 32.77
N VAL A 75 4.29 -10.69 33.06
CA VAL A 75 5.43 -9.78 33.04
C VAL A 75 6.57 -10.46 32.26
N HIS A 76 7.04 -9.78 31.22
CA HIS A 76 8.20 -10.20 30.43
C HIS A 76 9.30 -9.16 30.55
N THR A 77 10.55 -9.62 30.70
CA THR A 77 11.70 -8.71 30.87
C THR A 77 12.77 -9.03 29.83
N PHE A 78 13.27 -7.98 29.19
CA PHE A 78 14.34 -8.02 28.20
C PHE A 78 15.52 -7.17 28.70
N ASP A 79 16.72 -7.70 28.62
CA ASP A 79 17.95 -6.97 28.90
C ASP A 79 18.73 -6.79 27.57
N GLY A 80 19.16 -5.57 27.28
CA GLY A 80 19.93 -5.26 26.06
C GLY A 80 19.28 -4.16 25.22
N LYS A 81 19.92 -3.85 24.09
CA LYS A 81 19.43 -2.84 23.14
C LYS A 81 18.38 -3.39 22.17
N ASP A 82 18.52 -4.67 21.84
CA ASP A 82 17.67 -5.36 20.88
C ASP A 82 16.61 -6.14 21.65
N ILE A 83 15.36 -5.90 21.33
CA ILE A 83 14.21 -6.60 21.89
C ILE A 83 13.72 -7.58 20.84
N VAL A 84 13.97 -8.86 21.11
CA VAL A 84 13.56 -9.97 20.23
C VAL A 84 12.70 -10.93 21.04
N TRP A 85 11.50 -11.13 20.58
CA TRP A 85 10.51 -11.97 21.24
C TRP A 85 10.66 -13.44 20.86
N ASP A 86 10.41 -14.31 21.82
CA ASP A 86 10.03 -15.69 21.50
C ASP A 86 8.64 -15.69 20.82
N MET A 87 8.52 -16.38 19.71
CA MET A 87 7.30 -16.42 18.89
C MET A 87 6.08 -16.89 19.68
N ARG A 88 6.24 -17.89 20.53
CA ARG A 88 5.15 -18.47 21.33
C ARG A 88 4.71 -17.50 22.41
N LEU A 89 5.67 -16.94 23.14
CA LEU A 89 5.37 -15.95 24.19
C LEU A 89 4.64 -14.75 23.61
N TRP A 90 5.05 -14.27 22.45
CA TRP A 90 4.39 -13.17 21.76
C TRP A 90 2.94 -13.50 21.38
N LYS A 91 2.71 -14.66 20.75
CA LYS A 91 1.36 -15.09 20.35
C LYS A 91 0.43 -15.29 21.56
N ASP A 92 0.93 -15.87 22.65
CA ASP A 92 0.18 -16.07 23.89
C ASP A 92 -0.19 -14.71 24.53
N LEU A 93 0.73 -13.74 24.49
CA LEU A 93 0.51 -12.38 24.98
C LEU A 93 -0.58 -11.64 24.16
N LEU A 94 -0.46 -11.64 22.81
CA LEU A 94 -1.45 -11.02 21.93
C LEU A 94 -2.85 -11.64 22.11
N ALA A 95 -2.93 -12.95 22.14
CA ALA A 95 -4.20 -13.67 22.34
C ALA A 95 -4.86 -13.31 23.68
N SER A 96 -4.06 -13.07 24.72
CA SER A 96 -4.56 -12.67 26.05
C SER A 96 -4.99 -11.20 26.10
N ALA A 97 -4.35 -10.34 25.28
CA ALA A 97 -4.55 -8.90 25.29
C ALA A 97 -5.53 -8.41 24.20
N GLN A 98 -6.22 -9.29 23.52
CA GLN A 98 -7.18 -8.92 22.47
C GLN A 98 -8.22 -7.92 22.97
N GLY A 99 -8.34 -6.77 22.30
CA GLY A 99 -9.22 -5.67 22.66
C GLY A 99 -8.68 -4.76 23.78
N ASP A 100 -7.39 -4.89 24.14
CA ASP A 100 -6.79 -4.18 25.27
C ASP A 100 -5.36 -3.71 24.92
N ALA A 101 -4.74 -2.94 25.82
CA ALA A 101 -3.39 -2.42 25.64
C ALA A 101 -2.35 -3.24 26.40
N ILE A 102 -1.16 -3.37 25.83
CA ILE A 102 0.03 -3.94 26.45
C ILE A 102 1.01 -2.81 26.74
N SER A 103 1.45 -2.69 28.00
CA SER A 103 2.34 -1.63 28.46
C SER A 103 3.80 -2.03 28.43
N PHE A 104 4.66 -1.11 28.00
CA PHE A 104 6.10 -1.23 27.92
C PHE A 104 6.72 -0.15 28.82
N SER A 105 7.67 -0.54 29.66
CA SER A 105 8.49 0.36 30.49
C SER A 105 9.95 0.00 30.34
N SER A 106 10.78 0.95 29.91
CA SER A 106 12.19 0.73 29.61
C SER A 106 13.07 1.67 30.44
N GLU A 107 13.99 1.11 31.23
CA GLU A 107 15.05 1.86 31.88
C GLU A 107 16.32 1.81 31.02
N ILE A 108 16.78 2.96 30.53
CA ILE A 108 17.96 3.10 29.67
C ILE A 108 19.04 3.85 30.45
N ILE A 109 20.25 3.27 30.52
CA ILE A 109 21.42 3.85 31.18
C ILE A 109 22.48 4.14 30.12
N PHE A 110 22.89 5.38 29.99
CA PHE A 110 23.90 5.83 29.05
C PHE A 110 25.34 5.70 29.65
N ARG A 111 26.35 5.75 28.79
CA ARG A 111 27.77 5.67 29.19
C ARG A 111 28.18 6.79 30.15
N GLY A 112 27.56 7.96 30.07
CA GLY A 112 27.74 9.08 30.99
C GLY A 112 27.11 8.89 32.38
N GLY A 113 26.34 7.81 32.58
CA GLY A 113 25.62 7.53 33.82
C GLY A 113 24.22 8.14 33.90
N GLU A 114 23.81 8.84 32.86
CA GLU A 114 22.44 9.37 32.71
C GLU A 114 21.46 8.20 32.61
N LYS A 115 20.25 8.42 33.15
CA LYS A 115 19.15 7.46 33.09
C LYS A 115 17.95 8.08 32.41
N GLU A 116 17.32 7.31 31.55
CA GLU A 116 16.04 7.64 30.91
C GLU A 116 15.03 6.53 31.19
N VAL A 117 13.79 6.89 31.42
CA VAL A 117 12.66 5.94 31.51
C VAL A 117 11.70 6.27 30.39
N LEU A 118 11.44 5.26 29.57
CA LEU A 118 10.54 5.34 28.43
C LEU A 118 9.33 4.45 28.70
N GLU A 119 8.13 5.04 28.71
CA GLU A 119 6.86 4.32 28.88
C GLU A 119 5.98 4.50 27.64
N TRP A 120 5.42 3.41 27.15
CA TRP A 120 4.56 3.40 25.97
C TRP A 120 3.69 2.14 25.94
N GLU A 121 2.74 2.11 25.01
CA GLU A 121 1.79 1.02 24.87
C GLU A 121 1.59 0.66 23.40
N ILE A 122 1.14 -0.58 23.18
CA ILE A 122 0.52 -1.02 21.94
C ILE A 122 -0.91 -1.47 22.25
N TYR A 123 -1.82 -1.26 21.31
CA TYR A 123 -3.19 -1.75 21.41
C TYR A 123 -3.36 -2.99 20.53
N VAL A 124 -3.98 -4.05 21.06
CA VAL A 124 -4.24 -5.29 20.31
C VAL A 124 -5.68 -5.29 19.83
N SER A 125 -5.89 -5.13 18.52
CA SER A 125 -7.24 -5.14 17.93
C SER A 125 -7.93 -6.50 18.10
N GLY A 126 -9.27 -6.47 18.21
CA GLY A 126 -10.09 -7.67 18.08
C GLY A 126 -10.14 -8.23 16.67
N ASP A 127 -9.85 -7.40 15.67
CA ASP A 127 -9.89 -7.77 14.26
C ASP A 127 -8.58 -8.45 13.84
N LYS A 128 -8.71 -9.59 13.17
CA LYS A 128 -7.57 -10.27 12.55
C LYS A 128 -7.26 -9.63 11.21
N ILE A 129 -6.00 -9.69 10.82
CA ILE A 129 -5.59 -9.34 9.46
C ILE A 129 -5.41 -10.62 8.63
N ASP A 130 -5.56 -10.53 7.31
CA ASP A 130 -5.23 -11.64 6.42
C ASP A 130 -3.78 -12.10 6.62
N PRO A 131 -3.54 -13.42 6.67
CA PRO A 131 -2.26 -13.95 7.15
C PRO A 131 -1.10 -13.86 6.16
N TYR A 132 -1.33 -13.48 4.90
CA TYR A 132 -0.29 -13.41 3.87
C TYR A 132 -0.23 -12.06 3.20
N LEU A 133 0.98 -11.67 2.82
CA LEU A 133 1.32 -10.45 2.11
C LEU A 133 2.20 -10.79 0.91
N SER A 134 1.74 -10.46 -0.29
CA SER A 134 2.57 -10.49 -1.48
C SER A 134 3.16 -9.11 -1.75
N TYR A 135 4.38 -9.07 -2.28
CA TYR A 135 5.02 -7.83 -2.71
C TYR A 135 6.10 -8.10 -3.75
N ARG A 136 6.40 -7.09 -4.50
CA ARG A 136 7.53 -7.10 -5.40
C ARG A 136 8.76 -6.57 -4.66
N LEU A 137 9.77 -7.40 -4.49
CA LEU A 137 11.05 -7.03 -3.90
C LEU A 137 11.98 -6.53 -5.00
N ILE A 138 12.44 -5.28 -4.88
CA ILE A 138 13.19 -4.57 -5.92
C ILE A 138 14.55 -4.18 -5.37
N GLU A 139 15.62 -4.54 -6.11
CA GLU A 139 16.99 -4.09 -5.83
C GLU A 139 17.14 -2.58 -6.10
N PRO A 140 18.09 -1.90 -5.44
CA PRO A 140 18.32 -0.49 -5.66
C PRO A 140 18.91 -0.21 -7.05
N GLY A 141 18.50 0.91 -7.64
CA GLY A 141 19.02 1.40 -8.91
C GLY A 141 18.21 0.99 -10.13
N TYR A 142 18.44 1.70 -11.23
CA TYR A 142 17.72 1.50 -12.49
C TYR A 142 18.35 0.41 -13.36
N GLU A 143 19.62 0.14 -13.17
CA GLU A 143 20.38 -0.81 -14.01
C GLU A 143 20.00 -2.25 -13.75
N VAL A 144 19.52 -2.54 -12.55
CA VAL A 144 19.09 -3.88 -12.11
C VAL A 144 17.57 -4.01 -11.93
N TRP A 145 16.80 -3.16 -12.59
CA TRP A 145 15.32 -3.17 -12.50
C TRP A 145 14.69 -4.50 -12.93
N HIS A 146 15.40 -5.33 -13.67
CA HIS A 146 14.98 -6.67 -14.06
C HIS A 146 15.26 -7.71 -12.97
N GLU A 147 16.10 -7.42 -12.00
CA GLU A 147 16.37 -8.28 -10.85
C GLU A 147 15.31 -8.07 -9.78
N VAL A 148 14.09 -8.50 -10.07
CA VAL A 148 12.94 -8.38 -9.18
C VAL A 148 12.38 -9.77 -8.85
N GLU A 149 11.79 -9.88 -7.68
CA GLU A 149 11.08 -11.06 -7.21
C GLU A 149 9.66 -10.67 -6.79
N ILE A 150 8.69 -11.53 -7.04
CA ILE A 150 7.41 -11.48 -6.35
C ILE A 150 7.51 -12.48 -5.19
N ARG A 151 7.35 -11.99 -3.98
CA ARG A 151 7.46 -12.78 -2.76
C ARG A 151 6.12 -12.82 -2.02
N GLU A 152 5.93 -13.88 -1.29
CA GLU A 152 4.83 -14.06 -0.35
C GLU A 152 5.39 -14.23 1.05
N ARG A 153 4.88 -13.47 1.99
CA ARG A 153 5.27 -13.45 3.39
C ARG A 153 4.09 -13.84 4.27
N CYS A 154 4.27 -14.84 5.14
CA CYS A 154 3.34 -15.08 6.24
C CYS A 154 3.55 -13.99 7.30
N ILE A 155 2.55 -13.15 7.55
CA ILE A 155 2.67 -12.05 8.53
C ILE A 155 2.45 -12.49 9.98
N GLU A 156 2.00 -13.73 10.20
CA GLU A 156 1.87 -14.33 11.54
C GLU A 156 3.19 -14.90 12.08
N ASN A 157 4.19 -15.00 11.22
CA ASN A 157 5.54 -15.43 11.53
C ASN A 157 6.53 -14.75 10.57
N PHE A 158 7.74 -15.29 10.43
CA PHE A 158 8.77 -14.72 9.56
C PHE A 158 9.03 -15.53 8.29
N GLU A 159 8.15 -16.50 7.96
CA GLU A 159 8.30 -17.33 6.76
C GLU A 159 8.00 -16.52 5.50
N GLU A 160 8.89 -16.63 4.53
CA GLU A 160 8.84 -15.93 3.27
C GLU A 160 9.31 -16.83 2.13
N ARG A 161 8.64 -16.77 0.98
CA ARG A 161 9.01 -17.53 -0.21
C ARG A 161 8.87 -16.72 -1.48
N ALA A 162 9.63 -17.06 -2.52
CA ALA A 162 9.45 -16.48 -3.83
C ALA A 162 8.27 -17.15 -4.57
N LEU A 163 7.36 -16.34 -5.09
CA LEU A 163 6.29 -16.75 -5.98
C LEU A 163 6.76 -16.74 -7.44
N SER A 164 7.62 -15.79 -7.78
CA SER A 164 8.27 -15.68 -9.08
C SER A 164 9.63 -15.01 -8.88
N ASP A 165 10.65 -15.52 -9.56
CA ASP A 165 12.04 -15.10 -9.45
C ASP A 165 12.60 -14.85 -10.87
N TRP A 166 13.28 -13.72 -11.03
CA TRP A 166 13.92 -13.35 -12.30
C TRP A 166 14.89 -14.42 -12.85
N LYS A 167 15.58 -15.16 -11.97
CA LYS A 167 16.49 -16.25 -12.38
C LYS A 167 15.77 -17.41 -13.05
N ASN A 168 14.54 -17.70 -12.62
CA ASN A 168 13.71 -18.76 -13.16
C ASN A 168 12.91 -18.34 -14.40
N THR A 169 12.85 -17.04 -14.68
CA THR A 169 12.04 -16.45 -15.76
C THR A 169 12.87 -15.78 -16.86
N ASP A 170 14.02 -16.37 -17.21
CA ASP A 170 14.92 -15.89 -18.26
C ASP A 170 15.37 -14.42 -18.09
N ASN A 171 15.68 -14.01 -16.88
CA ASN A 171 16.01 -12.64 -16.48
C ASN A 171 14.92 -11.61 -16.87
N SER A 172 13.67 -12.04 -16.86
CA SER A 172 12.55 -11.19 -17.23
C SER A 172 12.03 -10.40 -16.03
N CYS A 173 11.67 -9.15 -16.27
CA CYS A 173 10.95 -8.34 -15.29
C CYS A 173 9.54 -8.92 -15.07
N MET A 174 9.08 -8.86 -13.82
CA MET A 174 7.74 -9.24 -13.42
C MET A 174 7.03 -8.12 -12.68
N ASN A 175 5.73 -8.00 -12.85
CA ASN A 175 4.97 -6.90 -12.25
C ASN A 175 3.48 -7.18 -12.17
N CYS A 176 2.76 -6.19 -11.61
CA CYS A 176 1.30 -6.15 -11.55
C CYS A 176 0.69 -7.42 -10.92
N HIS A 177 1.27 -7.88 -9.78
CA HIS A 177 0.59 -8.90 -8.98
C HIS A 177 -0.62 -8.29 -8.29
N ILE A 178 -1.69 -9.04 -8.25
CA ILE A 178 -2.97 -8.65 -7.66
C ILE A 178 -3.67 -9.87 -7.06
N HIS A 179 -4.38 -9.63 -5.95
CA HIS A 179 -5.33 -10.56 -5.35
C HIS A 179 -6.72 -9.93 -5.39
N SER A 180 -7.66 -10.53 -6.14
CA SER A 180 -9.03 -10.01 -6.16
C SER A 180 -9.65 -10.11 -4.77
N GLN A 181 -9.95 -8.97 -4.14
CA GLN A 181 -10.50 -8.88 -2.78
C GLN A 181 -9.75 -9.75 -1.75
N ALA A 182 -8.43 -9.65 -1.75
CA ALA A 182 -7.54 -10.42 -0.87
C ALA A 182 -7.68 -11.96 -0.98
N ARG A 183 -8.16 -12.49 -2.10
CA ARG A 183 -8.33 -13.94 -2.31
C ARG A 183 -7.05 -14.57 -2.83
N SER A 184 -6.52 -15.55 -2.11
CA SER A 184 -5.33 -16.32 -2.52
C SER A 184 -5.59 -17.23 -3.73
N ASP A 185 -6.83 -17.69 -3.91
CA ASP A 185 -7.26 -18.55 -5.02
C ASP A 185 -7.69 -17.79 -6.28
N LEU A 186 -7.66 -16.45 -6.23
CA LEU A 186 -7.99 -15.58 -7.36
C LEU A 186 -6.96 -14.45 -7.48
N SER A 187 -5.85 -14.75 -8.14
CA SER A 187 -4.70 -13.86 -8.23
C SER A 187 -4.07 -13.89 -9.61
N MET A 188 -3.30 -12.86 -9.94
CA MET A 188 -2.60 -12.77 -11.22
C MET A 188 -1.32 -11.94 -11.10
N PHE A 189 -0.37 -12.20 -11.98
CA PHE A 189 0.80 -11.35 -12.21
C PHE A 189 1.31 -11.51 -13.64
N TYR A 190 2.24 -10.65 -14.04
CA TYR A 190 2.86 -10.69 -15.37
C TYR A 190 4.34 -11.03 -15.26
N VAL A 191 4.80 -11.87 -16.17
CA VAL A 191 6.21 -12.02 -16.54
C VAL A 191 6.39 -11.42 -17.93
N ARG A 192 7.31 -10.48 -18.08
CA ARG A 192 7.62 -9.82 -19.36
C ARG A 192 8.58 -10.69 -20.20
N GLY A 193 8.85 -10.26 -21.43
CA GLY A 193 9.81 -10.92 -22.32
C GLY A 193 9.17 -11.92 -23.30
N LYS A 194 10.01 -12.55 -24.11
CA LYS A 194 9.58 -13.39 -25.24
C LYS A 194 8.73 -14.58 -24.82
N ASN A 195 9.09 -15.22 -23.71
CA ASN A 195 8.39 -16.37 -23.16
C ASN A 195 7.46 -15.99 -22.00
N GLY A 196 7.20 -14.70 -21.81
CA GLY A 196 6.35 -14.18 -20.74
C GLY A 196 4.87 -14.42 -20.97
N GLY A 197 4.06 -13.77 -20.15
CA GLY A 197 2.60 -13.80 -20.19
C GLY A 197 2.00 -13.35 -18.87
N ALA A 198 0.68 -13.30 -18.83
CA ALA A 198 -0.08 -13.16 -17.58
C ALA A 198 -0.31 -14.54 -16.98
N PHE A 199 -0.02 -14.69 -15.69
CA PHE A 199 -0.25 -15.94 -14.96
C PHE A 199 -1.46 -15.72 -14.06
N LEU A 200 -2.59 -16.30 -14.46
CA LEU A 200 -3.86 -16.25 -13.74
C LEU A 200 -4.01 -17.51 -12.89
N ASN A 201 -4.03 -17.34 -11.57
CA ASN A 201 -4.48 -18.37 -10.63
C ASN A 201 -5.97 -18.19 -10.39
N ARG A 202 -6.76 -19.20 -10.71
CA ARG A 202 -8.19 -19.23 -10.47
C ARG A 202 -8.59 -20.58 -9.89
N ASN A 203 -9.05 -20.59 -8.64
CA ASN A 203 -9.46 -21.79 -7.90
C ASN A 203 -8.36 -22.87 -7.84
N GLY A 204 -7.10 -22.46 -7.73
CA GLY A 204 -5.96 -23.37 -7.64
C GLY A 204 -5.39 -23.83 -8.98
N GLU A 205 -5.97 -23.43 -10.11
CA GLU A 205 -5.43 -23.67 -11.46
C GLU A 205 -4.70 -22.42 -11.96
N VAL A 206 -3.41 -22.58 -12.26
CA VAL A 206 -2.60 -21.49 -12.85
C VAL A 206 -2.59 -21.65 -14.37
N ARG A 207 -3.01 -20.60 -15.08
CA ARG A 207 -3.02 -20.53 -16.54
C ARG A 207 -2.09 -19.43 -17.02
N LYS A 208 -1.30 -19.71 -18.06
CA LYS A 208 -0.46 -18.72 -18.75
C LYS A 208 -1.25 -18.12 -19.91
N LEU A 209 -1.47 -16.83 -19.90
CA LEU A 209 -2.32 -16.09 -20.83
C LEU A 209 -1.52 -15.07 -21.64
N SER A 210 -1.89 -14.86 -22.89
CA SER A 210 -1.41 -13.78 -23.74
C SER A 210 -2.58 -12.80 -23.94
N LEU A 211 -2.61 -11.75 -23.10
CA LEU A 211 -3.61 -10.69 -23.16
C LEU A 211 -3.17 -9.54 -24.10
N ASN A 212 -2.59 -9.92 -25.24
CA ASN A 212 -2.06 -8.99 -26.22
C ASN A 212 -2.71 -9.26 -27.58
N ASP A 213 -3.11 -8.18 -28.24
CA ASP A 213 -3.55 -8.20 -29.65
C ASP A 213 -2.91 -7.03 -30.41
N LYS A 214 -2.73 -7.18 -31.71
CA LYS A 214 -2.11 -6.15 -32.59
C LYS A 214 -2.95 -4.87 -32.71
N SER A 215 -4.23 -4.93 -32.38
CA SER A 215 -5.14 -3.78 -32.39
C SER A 215 -5.08 -2.96 -31.09
N LEU A 216 -4.49 -3.49 -30.04
CA LEU A 216 -4.26 -2.74 -28.79
C LEU A 216 -3.08 -1.77 -28.97
N ILE A 217 -3.13 -0.64 -28.25
CA ILE A 217 -2.05 0.34 -28.28
C ILE A 217 -0.75 -0.18 -27.67
N SER A 218 -0.87 -1.10 -26.68
CA SER A 218 0.27 -1.80 -26.05
C SER A 218 -0.21 -3.10 -25.40
N GLY A 219 0.71 -3.85 -24.76
CA GLY A 219 0.34 -4.94 -23.85
C GLY A 219 -0.44 -4.45 -22.62
N THR A 220 -1.28 -5.33 -22.09
CA THR A 220 -2.09 -5.04 -20.89
C THR A 220 -1.25 -4.95 -19.63
N VAL A 221 -1.55 -3.98 -18.77
CA VAL A 221 -0.91 -3.70 -17.47
C VAL A 221 -1.95 -3.19 -16.47
N TYR A 222 -1.55 -2.96 -15.22
CA TYR A 222 -2.35 -2.30 -14.17
C TYR A 222 -3.81 -2.76 -14.11
N GLY A 223 -4.00 -4.06 -13.96
CA GLY A 223 -5.34 -4.64 -14.00
C GLY A 223 -5.91 -5.00 -12.64
N GLU A 224 -7.18 -5.41 -12.68
CA GLU A 224 -7.90 -6.03 -11.57
C GLU A 224 -8.74 -7.19 -12.09
N ILE A 225 -8.94 -8.22 -11.24
CA ILE A 225 -9.82 -9.35 -11.54
C ILE A 225 -11.18 -9.11 -10.90
N HIS A 226 -12.24 -9.28 -11.68
CA HIS A 226 -13.60 -9.19 -11.18
C HIS A 226 -13.85 -10.23 -10.08
N PRO A 227 -14.61 -9.92 -9.01
CA PRO A 227 -14.86 -10.84 -7.90
C PRO A 227 -15.41 -12.21 -8.29
N CYS A 228 -16.14 -12.32 -9.40
CA CYS A 228 -16.62 -13.61 -9.92
C CYS A 228 -15.52 -14.46 -10.59
N GLY A 229 -14.33 -13.92 -10.81
CA GLY A 229 -13.19 -14.61 -11.43
C GLY A 229 -13.27 -14.81 -12.95
N ARG A 230 -14.38 -14.40 -13.60
CA ARG A 230 -14.54 -14.56 -15.06
C ARG A 230 -13.90 -13.44 -15.86
N TYR A 231 -13.97 -12.21 -15.36
CA TYR A 231 -13.49 -11.03 -16.08
C TYR A 231 -12.25 -10.45 -15.45
N GLY A 232 -11.46 -9.75 -16.26
CA GLY A 232 -10.43 -8.83 -15.82
C GLY A 232 -10.58 -7.51 -16.55
N VAL A 233 -10.19 -6.41 -15.91
CA VAL A 233 -10.08 -5.10 -16.51
C VAL A 233 -8.64 -4.64 -16.43
N PHE A 234 -8.09 -4.12 -17.52
CA PHE A 234 -6.68 -3.78 -17.64
C PHE A 234 -6.51 -2.43 -18.33
N SER A 235 -5.40 -1.79 -18.05
CA SER A 235 -4.93 -0.64 -18.80
C SER A 235 -3.93 -1.07 -19.87
N THR A 236 -3.93 -0.38 -21.00
CA THR A 236 -2.89 -0.44 -22.02
C THR A 236 -2.26 0.93 -22.12
N ASN A 237 -0.94 1.05 -21.92
CA ASN A 237 -0.27 2.33 -21.79
C ASN A 237 0.93 2.44 -22.74
N ILE A 238 1.08 3.59 -23.40
CA ILE A 238 2.34 3.97 -24.04
C ILE A 238 3.04 4.97 -23.12
N ILE A 239 4.08 4.50 -22.44
CA ILE A 239 4.83 5.28 -21.47
C ILE A 239 6.22 5.65 -21.98
N ILE A 240 6.71 6.81 -21.57
CA ILE A 240 8.09 7.24 -21.74
C ILE A 240 8.66 7.49 -20.35
N PRO A 241 9.65 6.69 -19.88
CA PRO A 241 10.33 6.95 -18.62
C PRO A 241 11.28 8.14 -18.77
N GLY A 242 11.20 9.10 -17.87
CA GLY A 242 12.10 10.24 -17.77
C GLY A 242 12.86 10.23 -16.45
N PHE A 243 14.08 10.77 -16.47
CA PHE A 243 14.89 10.87 -15.27
C PHE A 243 15.01 12.34 -14.83
N HIS A 244 14.74 12.60 -13.56
CA HIS A 244 14.91 13.90 -12.96
C HIS A 244 16.24 14.00 -12.21
N ALA A 245 16.93 15.13 -12.33
CA ALA A 245 18.13 15.44 -11.56
C ALA A 245 17.80 15.90 -10.12
N GLN A 246 16.54 16.04 -9.78
CA GLN A 246 16.08 16.48 -8.46
C GLN A 246 16.10 15.32 -7.46
N VAL A 247 16.42 15.63 -6.20
CA VAL A 247 16.54 14.63 -5.12
C VAL A 247 15.22 13.91 -4.88
N ASN A 248 14.09 14.61 -5.00
CA ASN A 248 12.76 14.10 -4.67
C ASN A 248 12.05 13.40 -5.84
N LYS A 249 12.49 13.64 -7.08
CA LYS A 249 11.85 13.11 -8.31
C LYS A 249 12.93 12.50 -9.19
N ARG A 250 13.28 11.24 -8.92
CA ARG A 250 14.33 10.55 -9.69
C ARG A 250 13.89 9.99 -11.01
N LEU A 251 12.63 9.56 -11.08
CA LEU A 251 12.01 8.97 -12.26
C LEU A 251 10.63 9.60 -12.45
N GLU A 252 10.42 10.17 -13.62
CA GLU A 252 9.09 10.55 -14.08
C GLU A 252 8.65 9.59 -15.17
N VAL A 253 7.39 9.21 -15.18
CA VAL A 253 6.80 8.37 -16.21
C VAL A 253 5.71 9.18 -16.92
N TYR A 254 5.91 9.37 -18.22
CA TYR A 254 4.96 10.10 -19.05
C TYR A 254 4.01 9.12 -19.72
N ASP A 255 2.76 9.09 -19.31
CA ASP A 255 1.70 8.33 -19.97
C ASP A 255 1.20 9.12 -21.17
N THR A 256 1.58 8.71 -22.37
CA THR A 256 1.26 9.45 -23.60
C THR A 256 0.00 8.97 -24.27
N LYS A 257 -0.42 7.72 -24.02
CA LYS A 257 -1.69 7.11 -24.40
C LYS A 257 -2.03 6.01 -23.42
N SER A 258 -3.29 5.95 -23.02
CA SER A 258 -3.80 4.82 -22.25
C SER A 258 -5.27 4.58 -22.51
N ASP A 259 -5.64 3.32 -22.71
CA ASP A 259 -6.99 2.82 -22.91
C ASP A 259 -7.28 1.67 -21.96
N LEU A 260 -8.55 1.40 -21.66
CA LEU A 260 -8.94 0.25 -20.86
C LEU A 260 -9.46 -0.91 -21.73
N VAL A 261 -9.11 -2.10 -21.29
CA VAL A 261 -9.45 -3.37 -21.96
C VAL A 261 -10.10 -4.31 -20.97
N ILE A 262 -11.20 -4.94 -21.36
CA ILE A 262 -11.89 -5.96 -20.58
C ILE A 262 -11.57 -7.33 -21.17
N ALA A 263 -11.10 -8.28 -20.31
CA ALA A 263 -10.86 -9.66 -20.70
C ALA A 263 -11.98 -10.56 -20.17
N ASP A 264 -12.48 -11.49 -21.00
CA ASP A 264 -13.32 -12.63 -20.60
C ASP A 264 -12.44 -13.88 -20.55
N PHE A 265 -12.05 -14.32 -19.35
CA PHE A 265 -11.15 -15.46 -19.17
C PHE A 265 -11.78 -16.82 -19.53
N ASP A 266 -13.10 -16.91 -19.58
CA ASP A 266 -13.80 -18.15 -19.97
C ASP A 266 -13.87 -18.29 -21.50
N ARG A 267 -13.94 -17.16 -22.21
CA ARG A 267 -14.01 -17.15 -23.67
C ARG A 267 -12.67 -16.91 -24.36
N ASN A 268 -11.66 -16.48 -23.62
CA ASN A 268 -10.39 -15.97 -24.13
C ASN A 268 -10.57 -14.81 -25.12
N GLU A 269 -11.45 -13.88 -24.76
CA GLU A 269 -11.80 -12.70 -25.56
C GLU A 269 -11.35 -11.43 -24.86
N LEU A 270 -10.96 -10.41 -25.65
CA LEU A 270 -10.71 -9.05 -25.20
C LEU A 270 -11.75 -8.12 -25.82
N ALA A 271 -12.22 -7.16 -25.07
CA ALA A 271 -13.08 -6.10 -25.55
C ALA A 271 -12.45 -4.74 -25.22
N VAL A 272 -12.46 -3.82 -26.18
CA VAL A 272 -12.04 -2.42 -26.02
C VAL A 272 -13.26 -1.54 -26.17
N PRO A 273 -13.95 -1.23 -25.06
CA PRO A 273 -15.16 -0.39 -25.12
C PRO A 273 -14.79 1.04 -25.56
N GLU A 274 -15.49 1.59 -26.53
CA GLU A 274 -15.25 2.95 -27.05
C GLU A 274 -15.28 4.01 -25.94
N ILE A 275 -16.16 3.84 -24.94
CA ILE A 275 -16.27 4.75 -23.80
C ILE A 275 -15.05 4.70 -22.86
N LEU A 276 -14.23 3.67 -22.92
CA LEU A 276 -13.03 3.44 -22.12
C LEU A 276 -11.72 3.44 -22.96
N SER A 277 -11.80 3.97 -24.20
CA SER A 277 -10.69 4.09 -25.15
C SER A 277 -10.85 5.34 -26.01
N ARG A 278 -11.15 6.48 -25.37
CA ARG A 278 -11.42 7.73 -26.04
C ARG A 278 -10.16 8.38 -26.56
N LYS A 279 -10.20 8.88 -27.81
CA LYS A 279 -9.03 9.33 -28.55
C LYS A 279 -8.17 10.39 -27.85
N ASP A 280 -8.77 11.33 -27.16
CA ASP A 280 -8.10 12.49 -26.56
C ASP A 280 -8.14 12.43 -25.03
N VAL A 281 -8.33 11.24 -24.46
CA VAL A 281 -8.38 10.98 -23.03
C VAL A 281 -7.40 9.86 -22.69
N LEU A 282 -6.80 9.97 -21.54
CA LEU A 282 -5.98 8.93 -20.93
C LEU A 282 -6.83 8.19 -19.90
N GLU A 283 -7.02 6.89 -20.05
CA GLU A 283 -7.75 6.04 -19.11
C GLU A 283 -6.81 4.96 -18.55
N THR A 284 -6.66 4.89 -17.23
CA THR A 284 -5.70 3.97 -16.60
C THR A 284 -6.13 3.54 -15.18
N PHE A 285 -5.41 2.58 -14.60
CA PHE A 285 -5.63 2.02 -13.26
C PHE A 285 -7.08 1.63 -12.96
N PRO A 286 -7.68 0.75 -13.76
CA PRO A 286 -9.04 0.31 -13.55
C PRO A 286 -9.13 -0.69 -12.39
N VAL A 287 -10.21 -0.62 -11.61
CA VAL A 287 -10.57 -1.59 -10.58
C VAL A 287 -12.07 -1.86 -10.58
N PHE A 288 -12.49 -3.05 -10.19
CA PHE A 288 -13.91 -3.34 -9.99
C PHE A 288 -14.38 -2.90 -8.60
N SER A 289 -15.67 -2.52 -8.50
CA SER A 289 -16.34 -2.42 -7.20
C SER A 289 -16.43 -3.79 -6.52
N ALA A 290 -16.61 -3.80 -5.21
CA ALA A 290 -16.70 -5.04 -4.43
C ALA A 290 -17.79 -6.00 -4.91
N ASP A 291 -18.93 -5.47 -5.38
CA ASP A 291 -20.05 -6.22 -5.97
C ASP A 291 -19.86 -6.56 -7.45
N GLY A 292 -18.79 -6.01 -8.07
CA GLY A 292 -18.47 -6.18 -9.48
C GLY A 292 -19.36 -5.43 -10.46
N ASN A 293 -20.28 -4.58 -10.00
CA ASN A 293 -21.25 -3.89 -10.87
C ASN A 293 -20.73 -2.56 -11.44
N ASN A 294 -19.54 -2.13 -11.02
CA ASN A 294 -18.92 -0.91 -11.50
C ASN A 294 -17.42 -1.13 -11.77
N ILE A 295 -16.87 -0.32 -12.68
CA ILE A 295 -15.43 -0.14 -12.87
C ILE A 295 -15.11 1.29 -12.45
N TYR A 296 -14.17 1.46 -11.52
CA TYR A 296 -13.53 2.73 -11.20
C TYR A 296 -12.21 2.82 -11.94
N TYR A 297 -11.84 4.00 -12.40
CA TYR A 297 -10.60 4.20 -13.15
C TYR A 297 -10.15 5.67 -13.10
N CYS A 298 -8.89 5.91 -13.39
CA CYS A 298 -8.33 7.25 -13.48
C CYS A 298 -8.40 7.75 -14.92
N ALA A 299 -8.86 8.99 -15.12
CA ALA A 299 -8.92 9.59 -16.46
C ALA A 299 -8.51 11.06 -16.47
N ALA A 300 -7.81 11.46 -17.53
CA ALA A 300 -7.39 12.84 -17.78
C ALA A 300 -7.45 13.17 -19.28
N ASP A 301 -7.62 14.44 -19.62
CA ASP A 301 -7.42 14.89 -20.99
C ASP A 301 -5.95 14.73 -21.40
N SER A 302 -5.69 14.22 -22.60
CA SER A 302 -4.35 14.04 -23.12
C SER A 302 -3.63 15.39 -23.29
N MET A 303 -2.33 15.42 -22.99
CA MET A 303 -1.49 16.61 -23.06
C MET A 303 -0.20 16.37 -23.84
N THR A 304 0.49 17.46 -24.22
CA THR A 304 1.80 17.32 -24.87
C THR A 304 2.89 17.03 -23.83
N LEU A 305 3.29 15.78 -23.74
CA LEU A 305 4.33 15.32 -22.80
C LEU A 305 5.70 15.25 -23.48
N PRO A 306 6.80 15.55 -22.76
CA PRO A 306 6.87 15.84 -21.31
C PRO A 306 6.50 17.29 -20.93
N ARG A 307 6.33 18.21 -21.88
CA ARG A 307 6.19 19.67 -21.64
C ARG A 307 5.14 20.02 -20.59
N ASP A 308 3.99 19.36 -20.64
CA ASP A 308 2.83 19.73 -19.83
C ASP A 308 2.58 18.78 -18.65
N ILE A 309 3.57 17.97 -18.22
CA ILE A 309 3.39 16.95 -17.19
C ILE A 309 2.84 17.53 -15.87
N GLU A 310 3.34 18.69 -15.43
CA GLU A 310 2.91 19.31 -14.17
C GLU A 310 1.47 19.87 -14.22
N LYS A 311 0.83 19.85 -15.39
CA LYS A 311 -0.58 20.21 -15.58
C LYS A 311 -1.48 18.99 -15.69
N LEU A 312 -0.93 17.82 -15.95
CA LEU A 312 -1.66 16.58 -16.15
C LEU A 312 -2.23 16.09 -14.82
N ARG A 313 -3.53 16.11 -14.68
CA ARG A 313 -4.24 15.67 -13.49
C ARG A 313 -5.36 14.71 -13.84
N TYR A 314 -5.37 13.58 -13.17
CA TYR A 314 -6.37 12.54 -13.37
C TYR A 314 -7.49 12.65 -12.34
N SER A 315 -8.73 12.58 -12.83
CA SER A 315 -9.92 12.41 -12.01
C SER A 315 -10.23 10.93 -11.78
N LEU A 316 -10.87 10.60 -10.67
CA LEU A 316 -11.44 9.28 -10.44
C LEU A 316 -12.82 9.20 -11.10
N MET A 317 -12.98 8.25 -12.00
CA MET A 317 -14.20 8.00 -12.76
C MET A 317 -14.85 6.69 -12.34
N ARG A 318 -16.16 6.58 -12.60
CA ARG A 318 -16.93 5.34 -12.44
C ARG A 318 -17.77 5.09 -13.67
N VAL A 319 -17.87 3.84 -14.10
CA VAL A 319 -18.81 3.38 -15.12
C VAL A 319 -19.44 2.06 -14.67
N SER A 320 -20.72 1.82 -14.97
CA SER A 320 -21.37 0.56 -14.65
C SER A 320 -20.77 -0.59 -15.46
N PHE A 321 -20.79 -1.80 -14.89
CA PHE A 321 -20.36 -3.03 -15.55
C PHE A 321 -21.43 -4.10 -15.41
N ASP A 322 -21.81 -4.72 -16.50
CA ASP A 322 -22.73 -5.84 -16.53
C ASP A 322 -21.98 -7.17 -16.60
N LYS A 323 -21.92 -7.88 -15.49
CA LYS A 323 -21.21 -9.16 -15.37
C LYS A 323 -21.86 -10.31 -16.18
N GLU A 324 -23.12 -10.20 -16.58
CA GLU A 324 -23.78 -11.23 -17.40
C GLU A 324 -23.31 -11.12 -18.86
N THR A 325 -23.15 -9.92 -19.35
CA THR A 325 -22.74 -9.66 -20.74
C THR A 325 -21.26 -9.33 -20.90
N GLY A 326 -20.56 -8.94 -19.82
CA GLY A 326 -19.17 -8.47 -19.83
C GLY A 326 -19.01 -7.07 -20.45
N ARG A 327 -20.04 -6.23 -20.39
CA ARG A 327 -20.05 -4.90 -21.04
C ARG A 327 -20.00 -3.78 -20.02
N ALA A 328 -19.20 -2.77 -20.33
CA ALA A 328 -19.25 -1.49 -19.64
C ALA A 328 -20.45 -0.65 -20.11
N GLY A 329 -21.00 0.14 -19.19
CA GLY A 329 -22.03 1.13 -19.49
C GLY A 329 -21.51 2.25 -20.40
N GLN A 330 -22.42 3.14 -20.82
CA GLN A 330 -22.11 4.21 -21.76
C GLN A 330 -22.03 5.61 -21.11
N SER A 331 -22.26 5.70 -19.80
CA SER A 331 -22.33 6.97 -19.07
C SER A 331 -21.35 6.96 -17.90
N PRO A 332 -20.08 7.32 -18.12
CA PRO A 332 -19.13 7.47 -17.03
C PRO A 332 -19.47 8.69 -16.17
N GLU A 333 -19.23 8.58 -14.87
CA GLU A 333 -19.47 9.60 -13.87
C GLU A 333 -18.15 9.98 -13.19
N VAL A 334 -18.00 11.27 -12.86
CA VAL A 334 -16.88 11.76 -12.05
C VAL A 334 -17.18 11.45 -10.58
N VAL A 335 -16.27 10.73 -9.92
CA VAL A 335 -16.36 10.41 -8.49
C VAL A 335 -15.52 11.39 -7.67
N TRP A 336 -14.33 11.73 -8.18
CA TRP A 336 -13.44 12.72 -7.58
C TRP A 336 -12.85 13.57 -8.72
N ASP A 337 -13.05 14.89 -8.65
CA ASP A 337 -12.71 15.81 -9.73
C ASP A 337 -11.34 16.45 -9.50
N ALA A 338 -10.39 16.15 -10.36
CA ALA A 338 -9.04 16.71 -10.34
C ALA A 338 -9.00 18.24 -10.41
N ALA A 339 -9.95 18.87 -11.11
CA ALA A 339 -10.02 20.34 -11.24
C ALA A 339 -10.49 21.00 -9.94
N VAL A 340 -11.40 20.35 -9.20
CA VAL A 340 -11.90 20.84 -7.91
C VAL A 340 -10.80 20.78 -6.85
N HIS A 341 -10.06 19.66 -6.82
CA HIS A 341 -9.02 19.41 -5.80
C HIS A 341 -7.64 19.96 -6.19
N ASN A 342 -7.45 20.38 -7.45
CA ASN A 342 -6.16 20.80 -8.03
C ASN A 342 -5.05 19.76 -7.81
N ALA A 343 -5.39 18.48 -7.88
CA ALA A 343 -4.50 17.35 -7.66
C ALA A 343 -4.85 16.20 -8.63
N SER A 344 -4.07 15.13 -8.60
CA SER A 344 -4.19 13.98 -9.49
C SER A 344 -4.36 12.70 -8.69
N VAL A 345 -5.23 11.79 -9.13
CA VAL A 345 -5.42 10.49 -8.47
C VAL A 345 -4.81 9.35 -9.25
N CYS A 346 -4.41 8.31 -8.53
CA CYS A 346 -4.00 7.03 -9.10
C CYS A 346 -4.24 5.87 -8.13
N HIS A 347 -4.10 4.64 -8.64
CA HIS A 347 -4.18 3.39 -7.86
C HIS A 347 -5.44 3.27 -6.98
N PRO A 348 -6.65 3.47 -7.50
CA PRO A 348 -7.85 3.26 -6.70
C PRO A 348 -7.98 1.79 -6.28
N LYS A 349 -8.53 1.52 -5.08
CA LYS A 349 -8.88 0.19 -4.57
C LYS A 349 -10.13 0.27 -3.71
N CYS A 350 -11.17 -0.49 -4.07
CA CYS A 350 -12.36 -0.62 -3.23
C CYS A 350 -12.12 -1.58 -2.07
N SER A 351 -12.67 -1.26 -0.90
CA SER A 351 -12.71 -2.21 0.20
C SER A 351 -13.65 -3.38 -0.12
N PRO A 352 -13.36 -4.63 0.32
CA PRO A 352 -14.21 -5.79 0.06
C PRO A 352 -15.65 -5.67 0.54
N ASP A 353 -15.92 -4.90 1.60
CA ASP A 353 -17.29 -4.60 2.06
C ASP A 353 -18.05 -3.59 1.18
N GLY A 354 -17.37 -3.00 0.19
CA GLY A 354 -17.94 -2.02 -0.73
C GLY A 354 -18.25 -0.65 -0.14
N LYS A 355 -17.79 -0.36 1.08
CA LYS A 355 -18.05 0.89 1.77
C LYS A 355 -17.08 2.00 1.39
N TRP A 356 -15.82 1.65 1.14
CA TRP A 356 -14.73 2.57 0.94
C TRP A 356 -14.07 2.42 -0.43
N ILE A 357 -13.57 3.51 -0.96
CA ILE A 357 -12.55 3.52 -2.01
C ILE A 357 -11.36 4.32 -1.52
N MET A 358 -10.17 3.74 -1.59
CA MET A 358 -8.91 4.41 -1.27
C MET A 358 -8.12 4.60 -2.55
N TYR A 359 -7.41 5.71 -2.66
CA TYR A 359 -6.59 6.07 -3.81
C TYR A 359 -5.39 6.91 -3.36
N THR A 360 -4.40 7.01 -4.22
CA THR A 360 -3.24 7.90 -4.00
C THR A 360 -3.50 9.23 -4.66
N VAL A 361 -3.18 10.33 -3.97
CA VAL A 361 -3.24 11.70 -4.47
C VAL A 361 -1.83 12.25 -4.64
N ALA A 362 -1.58 12.97 -5.73
CA ALA A 362 -0.33 13.66 -6.05
C ALA A 362 -0.61 15.03 -6.66
N ASP A 363 0.38 15.90 -6.73
CA ASP A 363 0.24 17.21 -7.38
C ASP A 363 -0.12 17.08 -8.85
N TYR A 364 0.43 16.06 -9.55
CA TYR A 364 0.19 15.82 -10.98
C TYR A 364 0.61 14.39 -11.37
N GLY A 365 0.30 14.00 -12.59
CA GLY A 365 0.73 12.73 -13.18
C GLY A 365 -0.02 11.52 -12.64
N THR A 366 0.50 10.32 -12.92
CA THR A 366 -0.14 9.06 -12.55
C THR A 366 0.82 7.99 -12.04
N PHE A 367 2.12 8.30 -11.91
CA PHE A 367 3.15 7.40 -11.38
C PHE A 367 3.86 8.00 -10.17
N PRO A 368 3.16 8.19 -9.07
CA PRO A 368 3.58 9.05 -7.97
C PRO A 368 4.63 8.45 -7.03
N ILE A 369 5.05 7.20 -7.20
CA ILE A 369 5.96 6.51 -6.28
C ILE A 369 7.28 7.28 -6.01
N TRP A 370 7.66 8.18 -6.91
CA TRP A 370 8.83 9.02 -6.78
C TRP A 370 8.52 10.46 -6.39
N HIS A 371 7.26 10.78 -6.21
CA HIS A 371 6.75 12.05 -5.74
C HIS A 371 6.64 12.00 -4.22
N SER A 372 7.40 12.84 -3.51
CA SER A 372 7.41 12.84 -2.03
C SER A 372 6.09 13.30 -1.43
N GLU A 373 5.33 14.11 -2.17
CA GLU A 373 4.04 14.68 -1.78
C GLU A 373 2.87 13.71 -1.92
N CYS A 374 3.12 12.46 -2.32
CA CYS A 374 2.04 11.49 -2.48
C CYS A 374 1.47 11.04 -1.16
N GLU A 375 0.16 11.13 -1.05
CA GLU A 375 -0.62 10.77 0.11
C GLU A 375 -1.77 9.82 -0.26
N LEU A 376 -2.22 9.03 0.71
CA LEU A 376 -3.43 8.25 0.58
C LEU A 376 -4.64 9.10 0.94
N GLU A 377 -5.73 8.92 0.20
CA GLU A 377 -7.03 9.48 0.49
C GLU A 377 -8.09 8.38 0.44
N MET A 378 -9.08 8.44 1.32
CA MET A 378 -10.16 7.46 1.41
C MET A 378 -11.51 8.16 1.37
N MET A 379 -12.42 7.64 0.54
CA MET A 379 -13.77 8.16 0.38
C MET A 379 -14.81 7.10 0.74
N ASN A 380 -15.86 7.52 1.43
CA ASN A 380 -17.06 6.71 1.63
C ASN A 380 -17.89 6.67 0.34
N LEU A 381 -18.07 5.48 -0.24
CA LEU A 381 -18.76 5.31 -1.52
C LEU A 381 -20.28 5.61 -1.46
N LEU A 382 -20.89 5.59 -0.27
CA LEU A 382 -22.30 5.89 -0.09
C LEU A 382 -22.57 7.39 0.08
N THR A 383 -21.71 8.08 0.84
CA THR A 383 -21.90 9.50 1.18
C THR A 383 -21.09 10.45 0.29
N GLY A 384 -20.01 9.97 -0.32
CA GLY A 384 -19.02 10.78 -1.02
C GLY A 384 -18.10 11.57 -0.10
N GLU A 385 -18.16 11.35 1.22
CA GLU A 385 -17.31 12.05 2.20
C GLU A 385 -15.89 11.49 2.17
N ILE A 386 -14.92 12.39 2.13
CA ILE A 386 -13.49 12.07 2.26
C ILE A 386 -13.14 12.01 3.74
N VAL A 387 -12.45 10.96 4.13
CA VAL A 387 -12.03 10.69 5.51
C VAL A 387 -10.66 11.31 5.76
N ASN A 388 -10.46 11.89 6.96
CA ASN A 388 -9.16 12.39 7.37
C ASN A 388 -8.16 11.24 7.56
N MET A 389 -7.04 11.27 6.84
CA MET A 389 -5.95 10.30 6.90
C MET A 389 -4.63 10.87 7.46
N ASP A 390 -4.65 12.00 8.16
CA ASP A 390 -3.44 12.65 8.72
C ASP A 390 -2.63 11.72 9.63
N VAL A 391 -3.29 10.80 10.34
CA VAL A 391 -2.61 9.81 11.19
C VAL A 391 -1.87 8.76 10.38
N VAL A 392 -2.27 8.54 9.11
CA VAL A 392 -1.70 7.52 8.20
C VAL A 392 -0.60 8.11 7.34
N ASN A 393 -0.82 9.28 6.76
CA ASN A 393 0.10 9.92 5.83
C ASN A 393 1.36 10.46 6.51
N SER A 394 2.43 10.61 5.74
CA SER A 394 3.75 11.08 6.20
C SER A 394 4.29 12.18 5.29
N GLU A 395 5.43 12.77 5.65
CA GLU A 395 6.14 13.76 4.81
C GLU A 395 6.77 13.15 3.54
N TYR A 396 6.66 11.83 3.35
CA TYR A 396 7.20 11.10 2.21
C TYR A 396 6.10 10.33 1.50
N SER A 397 6.42 9.85 0.30
CA SER A 397 5.49 9.10 -0.54
C SER A 397 4.83 7.93 0.17
N ASP A 398 3.49 7.96 0.26
CA ASP A 398 2.59 6.93 0.74
C ASP A 398 1.69 6.48 -0.42
N THR A 399 1.90 5.25 -0.93
CA THR A 399 1.27 4.78 -2.17
C THR A 399 0.99 3.29 -2.16
N TYR A 400 0.38 2.77 -3.23
CA TYR A 400 0.16 1.34 -3.45
C TYR A 400 -0.42 0.62 -2.25
N HIS A 401 -1.68 0.79 -2.03
CA HIS A 401 -2.41 0.17 -0.92
C HIS A 401 -3.22 -1.05 -1.37
N SER A 402 -3.50 -1.93 -0.43
CA SER A 402 -4.49 -3.00 -0.56
C SER A 402 -5.24 -3.24 0.75
N TRP A 403 -6.43 -3.81 0.65
CA TRP A 403 -7.32 -4.10 1.76
C TRP A 403 -7.20 -5.54 2.24
N SER A 404 -7.41 -5.77 3.54
CA SER A 404 -7.74 -7.10 4.05
C SER A 404 -9.16 -7.52 3.63
N SER A 405 -9.40 -8.82 3.59
CA SER A 405 -10.68 -9.37 3.16
C SER A 405 -11.86 -8.97 4.04
N ASP A 406 -11.62 -8.60 5.30
CA ASP A 406 -12.61 -8.10 6.25
C ASP A 406 -12.79 -6.58 6.21
N SER A 407 -12.00 -5.85 5.40
CA SER A 407 -12.03 -4.39 5.30
C SER A 407 -11.67 -3.65 6.60
N ARG A 408 -11.00 -4.31 7.55
CA ARG A 408 -10.57 -3.72 8.83
C ARG A 408 -9.11 -3.33 8.86
N TRP A 409 -8.34 -3.84 7.91
CA TRP A 409 -6.93 -3.54 7.77
C TRP A 409 -6.63 -3.15 6.33
N PHE A 410 -5.63 -2.33 6.17
CA PHE A 410 -5.00 -2.10 4.88
C PHE A 410 -3.50 -2.03 5.05
N VAL A 411 -2.80 -2.34 3.96
CA VAL A 411 -1.35 -2.22 3.83
C VAL A 411 -1.03 -1.25 2.72
N PHE A 412 0.05 -0.52 2.84
CA PHE A 412 0.52 0.41 1.82
C PHE A 412 2.04 0.52 1.82
N ALA A 413 2.61 0.95 0.69
CA ALA A 413 4.03 1.20 0.55
C ALA A 413 4.34 2.64 0.99
N SER A 414 5.18 2.80 2.02
CA SER A 414 5.59 4.10 2.54
C SER A 414 7.11 4.26 2.50
N LYS A 415 7.57 5.46 2.19
CA LYS A 415 8.99 5.84 2.25
C LYS A 415 9.34 6.65 3.50
N ARG A 416 8.49 6.69 4.50
CA ARG A 416 8.64 7.50 5.72
C ARG A 416 9.91 7.24 6.54
N GLY A 417 10.58 6.10 6.33
CA GLY A 417 11.81 5.78 7.06
C GLY A 417 13.02 6.60 6.61
N ASP A 418 13.20 6.75 5.29
CA ASP A 418 14.39 7.36 4.70
C ASP A 418 14.14 8.19 3.42
N GLY A 419 12.91 8.30 2.99
CA GLY A 419 12.51 8.97 1.75
C GLY A 419 12.90 8.23 0.45
N LYS A 420 13.49 7.03 0.54
CA LYS A 420 14.09 6.32 -0.60
C LYS A 420 13.47 4.96 -0.86
N TYR A 421 13.40 4.13 0.17
CA TYR A 421 13.00 2.73 0.06
C TYR A 421 11.59 2.54 0.59
N GLY A 422 10.69 2.03 -0.28
CA GLY A 422 9.34 1.68 0.13
C GLY A 422 9.34 0.50 1.09
N ARG A 423 8.56 0.60 2.18
CA ARG A 423 8.33 -0.46 3.17
C ARG A 423 6.84 -0.69 3.33
N PRO A 424 6.37 -1.92 3.59
CA PRO A 424 4.96 -2.18 3.85
C PRO A 424 4.58 -1.67 5.25
N TYR A 425 3.59 -0.79 5.31
CA TYR A 425 3.00 -0.30 6.55
C TYR A 425 1.55 -0.73 6.63
N PHE A 426 1.09 -1.09 7.82
CA PHE A 426 -0.27 -1.51 8.10
C PHE A 426 -0.98 -0.48 8.98
N SER A 427 -2.26 -0.27 8.72
CA SER A 427 -3.12 0.51 9.60
C SER A 427 -4.47 -0.19 9.78
N HIS A 428 -5.02 -0.08 10.98
CA HIS A 428 -6.39 -0.51 11.28
C HIS A 428 -7.38 0.60 10.94
N VAL A 429 -8.54 0.23 10.46
CA VAL A 429 -9.67 1.12 10.18
C VAL A 429 -10.95 0.55 10.81
N ASP A 430 -11.63 1.35 11.60
CA ASP A 430 -12.89 0.95 12.22
C ASP A 430 -14.10 1.11 11.26
N GLU A 431 -15.30 0.75 11.75
CA GLU A 431 -16.53 0.84 10.96
C GLU A 431 -16.90 2.26 10.56
N ASP A 432 -16.45 3.25 11.30
CA ASP A 432 -16.68 4.67 11.03
C ASP A 432 -15.60 5.30 10.14
N GLY A 433 -14.57 4.52 9.74
CA GLY A 433 -13.45 4.99 8.92
C GLY A 433 -12.33 5.66 9.73
N ARG A 434 -12.33 5.53 11.07
CA ARG A 434 -11.22 6.04 11.89
C ARG A 434 -10.03 5.11 11.80
N MET A 435 -8.87 5.68 11.55
CA MET A 435 -7.63 4.94 11.36
C MET A 435 -6.70 5.08 12.54
N THR A 436 -5.76 4.15 12.65
CA THR A 436 -4.74 4.15 13.70
C THR A 436 -3.36 4.44 13.12
N LYS A 437 -2.41 4.82 13.98
CA LYS A 437 -1.01 5.02 13.60
C LYS A 437 -0.47 3.79 12.88
N PRO A 438 0.09 3.93 11.67
CA PRO A 438 0.64 2.80 10.93
C PRO A 438 1.89 2.21 11.60
N PHE A 439 2.08 0.92 11.41
CA PHE A 439 3.31 0.21 11.79
C PHE A 439 3.89 -0.56 10.60
N VAL A 440 5.21 -0.64 10.52
CA VAL A 440 5.90 -1.37 9.45
C VAL A 440 5.84 -2.89 9.68
N LEU A 441 5.84 -3.66 8.59
CA LEU A 441 5.88 -5.12 8.62
C LEU A 441 6.99 -5.61 9.56
N PRO A 442 6.67 -6.36 10.63
CA PRO A 442 7.66 -6.85 11.57
C PRO A 442 8.67 -7.79 10.92
N GLN A 443 9.92 -7.70 11.36
CA GLN A 443 11.03 -8.53 10.88
C GLN A 443 11.66 -9.33 12.04
N GLU A 444 12.21 -10.51 11.72
CA GLU A 444 12.92 -11.32 12.68
C GLU A 444 14.16 -10.60 13.23
N ASP A 445 14.96 -10.02 12.31
CA ASP A 445 16.06 -9.13 12.64
C ASP A 445 15.55 -7.68 12.74
N PRO A 446 15.59 -7.03 13.94
CA PRO A 446 15.14 -5.67 14.12
C PRO A 446 15.95 -4.63 13.32
N TRP A 447 17.15 -5.00 12.83
CA TRP A 447 18.03 -4.15 12.03
C TRP A 447 17.83 -4.29 10.52
N LEU A 448 16.93 -5.20 10.07
CA LEU A 448 16.79 -5.53 8.65
C LEU A 448 16.59 -4.30 7.76
N TYR A 449 15.69 -3.40 8.16
CA TYR A 449 15.36 -2.24 7.32
C TYR A 449 16.49 -1.20 7.25
N GLU A 450 17.30 -1.05 8.29
CA GLU A 450 18.47 -0.17 8.26
C GLU A 450 19.60 -0.74 7.41
N ASN A 451 19.71 -2.07 7.35
CA ASN A 451 20.74 -2.78 6.61
C ASN A 451 20.32 -3.15 5.17
N SER A 452 19.06 -2.91 4.78
CA SER A 452 18.53 -3.30 3.47
C SER A 452 18.27 -2.10 2.57
N LEU A 453 18.82 -2.14 1.37
CA LEU A 453 18.57 -1.15 0.30
C LEU A 453 17.44 -1.56 -0.65
N ARG A 454 16.74 -2.67 -0.38
CA ARG A 454 15.64 -3.16 -1.21
C ARG A 454 14.34 -2.41 -0.91
N SER A 455 13.52 -2.23 -1.95
CA SER A 455 12.15 -1.71 -1.80
C SER A 455 11.13 -2.84 -1.90
N TYR A 456 10.13 -2.77 -1.03
CA TYR A 456 8.93 -3.61 -1.04
C TYR A 456 7.85 -2.81 -1.77
N ASN A 457 7.45 -3.27 -2.95
CA ASN A 457 6.55 -2.50 -3.81
C ASN A 457 5.24 -3.24 -4.05
N ILE A 458 4.14 -2.50 -4.12
CA ILE A 458 2.78 -3.01 -4.32
C ILE A 458 2.46 -4.10 -3.28
N PRO A 459 2.47 -3.77 -1.97
CA PRO A 459 2.08 -4.75 -0.97
C PRO A 459 0.60 -5.11 -1.16
N ASP A 460 0.28 -6.41 -1.22
CA ASP A 460 -1.07 -6.91 -1.46
C ASP A 460 -1.40 -8.05 -0.50
N LEU A 461 -2.47 -7.88 0.30
CA LEU A 461 -2.91 -8.86 1.30
C LEU A 461 -3.64 -10.03 0.65
N SER A 462 -3.52 -11.21 1.26
CA SER A 462 -4.31 -12.38 0.88
C SER A 462 -4.70 -13.26 2.07
N ASN A 463 -5.91 -13.84 1.98
CA ASN A 463 -6.54 -14.65 3.03
C ASN A 463 -5.94 -16.05 3.19
N GLY A 464 -4.95 -16.39 2.39
CA GLY A 464 -4.22 -17.65 2.44
C GLY A 464 -3.01 -17.64 1.53
N PRO A 465 -2.18 -18.69 1.56
CA PRO A 465 -1.06 -18.81 0.63
C PRO A 465 -1.55 -19.11 -0.78
N VAL A 466 -0.84 -18.62 -1.80
CA VAL A 466 -1.09 -19.07 -3.18
C VAL A 466 -0.54 -20.48 -3.38
N ASN A 467 -1.05 -21.21 -4.37
CA ASN A 467 -0.72 -22.60 -4.63
C ASN A 467 0.41 -22.81 -5.66
N PHE A 468 1.17 -21.79 -5.98
CA PHE A 468 2.30 -21.83 -6.90
C PHE A 468 3.56 -21.23 -6.23
N ASP A 469 4.72 -21.46 -6.84
CA ASP A 469 6.02 -20.97 -6.41
C ASP A 469 6.90 -20.58 -7.61
N ALA A 470 8.09 -20.05 -7.36
CA ALA A 470 9.01 -19.59 -8.38
C ALA A 470 9.50 -20.72 -9.31
N GLU A 471 9.58 -21.96 -8.84
CA GLU A 471 10.01 -23.10 -9.65
C GLU A 471 8.92 -23.49 -10.66
N SER A 472 7.68 -23.66 -10.20
CA SER A 472 6.53 -23.99 -11.05
C SER A 472 6.26 -22.91 -12.08
N ILE A 473 6.36 -21.63 -11.71
CA ILE A 473 6.23 -20.50 -12.66
C ILE A 473 7.38 -20.49 -13.67
N GLY A 474 8.62 -20.70 -13.23
CA GLY A 474 9.78 -20.80 -14.11
C GLY A 474 9.66 -21.93 -15.14
N GLN A 475 9.12 -23.08 -14.74
CA GLN A 475 8.81 -24.18 -15.65
C GLN A 475 7.71 -23.78 -16.65
N MET A 476 6.62 -23.16 -16.20
CA MET A 476 5.56 -22.68 -17.09
C MET A 476 6.04 -21.63 -18.10
N VAL A 477 6.97 -20.75 -17.70
CA VAL A 477 7.58 -19.77 -18.61
C VAL A 477 8.27 -20.46 -19.76
N LYS A 478 8.98 -21.56 -19.51
CA LYS A 478 9.81 -22.29 -20.50
C LYS A 478 9.02 -23.27 -21.36
N GLU A 479 8.04 -23.95 -20.77
CA GLU A 479 7.43 -25.15 -21.37
C GLU A 479 5.97 -24.94 -21.82
N VAL A 480 5.26 -23.94 -21.28
CA VAL A 480 3.84 -23.74 -21.55
C VAL A 480 3.63 -22.60 -22.55
N GLU A 481 2.93 -22.88 -23.66
CA GLU A 481 2.46 -21.82 -24.55
C GLU A 481 1.33 -21.03 -23.91
N ALA A 482 1.39 -19.70 -24.05
CA ALA A 482 0.35 -18.83 -23.52
C ALA A 482 -0.96 -18.98 -24.34
N ILE A 483 -2.09 -19.10 -23.65
CA ILE A 483 -3.41 -19.09 -24.26
C ILE A 483 -3.65 -17.71 -24.86
N ARG A 484 -3.87 -17.64 -26.17
CA ARG A 484 -4.08 -16.38 -26.87
C ARG A 484 -5.52 -15.91 -26.72
N PHE A 485 -5.64 -14.62 -26.49
CA PHE A 485 -6.93 -13.92 -26.50
C PHE A 485 -7.09 -13.20 -27.85
N SER A 486 -8.33 -13.06 -28.29
CA SER A 486 -8.70 -12.33 -29.51
C SER A 486 -9.65 -11.18 -29.20
N ILE A 487 -9.55 -10.12 -29.98
CA ILE A 487 -10.52 -9.01 -29.90
C ILE A 487 -11.89 -9.47 -30.42
N LYS A 488 -12.92 -9.11 -29.69
CA LYS A 488 -14.33 -9.37 -30.04
C LYS A 488 -14.88 -8.24 -30.88
#